data_958ec4a9a23707a6639e08b64866fda6
#
_entry.id   958ec4a9a23707a6639e08b64866fda6
#
_cell.length_a   1.000
_cell.length_b   1.000
_cell.length_c   1.000
_cell.angle_alpha   90.00
_cell.angle_beta   90.00
_cell.angle_gamma   90.00
#
_symmetry.space_group_name_H-M   'P 1'
#
loop_
_entity.id
_entity.type
_entity.pdbx_description
1 polymer ?
#
loop_
_entity_poly.entity_id
_entity_poly.type
_entity_poly.pdbx_seq_one_letter_code
_entity_poly.pdbx_strand_id
1 'polypeptide(L)'
;MKTNNFIFDLDGTLWNTSEISAAAYNDVIQKDGRSSLHVTAERIRAEFGKPIGKIGESLFPELAPEDQKELIEACSRNNDIFVANDQTDVLYPGVKDTLIRLSRSCNIYIVSNCLSGYVELFMEKYGLDKYIRDFGHLGRTENSKDKNKSGE
;
A
#
# COMPACT_ATOMS: atom_id res chain seq x y z
N MET A 1 16.89 -25.87 0.79
CA MET A 1 15.45 -25.68 0.87
C MET A 1 15.14 -24.64 1.93
N LYS A 2 14.37 -23.59 1.63
CA LYS A 2 14.02 -22.56 2.61
C LYS A 2 12.88 -23.09 3.48
N THR A 3 13.09 -23.17 4.78
CA THR A 3 12.15 -23.79 5.73
C THR A 3 11.27 -22.79 6.46
N ASN A 4 11.71 -21.54 6.56
CA ASN A 4 10.98 -20.50 7.29
C ASN A 4 10.29 -19.54 6.32
N ASN A 5 9.10 -19.08 6.71
CA ASN A 5 8.30 -18.11 5.99
C ASN A 5 8.11 -16.87 6.87
N PHE A 6 8.34 -15.69 6.30
CA PHE A 6 8.03 -14.41 6.93
C PHE A 6 6.96 -13.70 6.12
N ILE A 7 5.97 -13.18 6.82
CA ILE A 7 4.90 -12.36 6.25
C ILE A 7 5.03 -10.98 6.86
N PHE A 8 5.19 -9.97 6.01
CA PHE A 8 5.28 -8.57 6.40
C PHE A 8 4.03 -7.81 5.96
N ASP A 9 3.56 -6.93 6.81
CA ASP A 9 2.70 -5.82 6.40
C ASP A 9 3.55 -4.77 5.68
N LEU A 10 2.92 -3.83 4.99
CA LEU A 10 3.59 -2.83 4.18
C LEU A 10 3.63 -1.46 4.87
N ASP A 11 2.49 -0.77 4.94
CA ASP A 11 2.41 0.58 5.48
C ASP A 11 2.64 0.61 7.00
N GLY A 12 3.59 1.44 7.43
CA GLY A 12 3.97 1.52 8.83
C GLY A 12 4.89 0.37 9.31
N THR A 13 5.21 -0.59 8.44
CA THR A 13 6.08 -1.72 8.74
C THR A 13 7.35 -1.72 7.90
N LEU A 14 7.22 -1.65 6.58
CA LEU A 14 8.37 -1.62 5.65
C LEU A 14 8.69 -0.21 5.19
N TRP A 15 7.70 0.62 5.02
CA TRP A 15 7.86 2.02 4.63
C TRP A 15 6.87 2.96 5.33
N ASN A 16 7.14 4.26 5.22
CA ASN A 16 6.26 5.31 5.74
C ASN A 16 5.94 6.33 4.65
N THR A 17 4.82 6.14 3.98
CA THR A 17 4.33 7.02 2.92
C THR A 17 3.43 8.15 3.42
N SER A 18 3.28 8.32 4.73
CA SER A 18 2.23 9.18 5.31
C SER A 18 2.24 10.62 4.83
N GLU A 19 3.42 11.23 4.61
CA GLU A 19 3.53 12.60 4.10
C GLU A 19 3.06 12.68 2.65
N ILE A 20 3.49 11.74 1.81
CA ILE A 20 3.09 11.64 0.40
C ILE A 20 1.59 11.40 0.30
N SER A 21 1.09 10.47 1.11
CA SER A 21 -0.33 10.11 1.15
C SER A 21 -1.21 11.29 1.60
N ALA A 22 -0.77 12.05 2.60
CA ALA A 22 -1.48 13.25 3.04
C ALA A 22 -1.60 14.28 1.90
N ALA A 23 -0.52 14.52 1.17
CA ALA A 23 -0.54 15.42 0.02
C ALA A 23 -1.47 14.92 -1.09
N ALA A 24 -1.40 13.63 -1.42
CA ALA A 24 -2.23 12.99 -2.43
C ALA A 24 -3.72 13.03 -2.09
N TYR A 25 -4.08 12.77 -0.84
CA TYR A 25 -5.45 12.80 -0.35
C TYR A 25 -6.02 14.22 -0.37
N ASN A 26 -5.25 15.19 0.14
CA ASN A 26 -5.66 16.60 0.14
C ASN A 26 -5.89 17.15 -1.27
N ASP A 27 -5.09 16.73 -2.25
CA ASP A 27 -5.29 17.10 -3.66
C ASP A 27 -6.65 16.61 -4.18
N VAL A 28 -7.04 15.37 -3.88
CA VAL A 28 -8.34 14.83 -4.27
C VAL A 28 -9.49 15.51 -3.51
N ILE A 29 -9.38 15.61 -2.18
CA ILE A 29 -10.42 16.19 -1.33
C ILE A 29 -10.73 17.63 -1.77
N GLN A 30 -9.72 18.41 -2.05
CA GLN A 30 -9.88 19.80 -2.51
C GLN A 30 -10.56 19.88 -3.87
N LYS A 31 -10.22 19.00 -4.80
CA LYS A 31 -10.81 18.97 -6.15
C LYS A 31 -12.24 18.44 -6.15
N ASP A 32 -12.53 17.47 -5.31
CA ASP A 32 -13.84 16.86 -5.18
C ASP A 32 -14.87 17.80 -4.51
N GLY A 33 -14.49 18.43 -3.43
CA GLY A 33 -15.27 19.46 -2.73
C GLY A 33 -16.41 18.94 -1.85
N ARG A 34 -16.67 17.62 -1.77
CA ARG A 34 -17.70 17.04 -0.89
C ARG A 34 -17.30 17.08 0.60
N SER A 35 -16.01 17.09 0.89
CA SER A 35 -15.48 17.22 2.26
C SER A 35 -14.55 18.42 2.36
N SER A 36 -14.55 19.06 3.52
CA SER A 36 -13.59 20.13 3.86
C SER A 36 -12.42 19.63 4.70
N LEU A 37 -12.27 18.31 4.85
CA LEU A 37 -11.21 17.71 5.64
C LEU A 37 -9.84 18.09 5.07
N HIS A 38 -8.92 18.49 5.95
CA HIS A 38 -7.50 18.55 5.67
C HIS A 38 -6.79 17.43 6.42
N VAL A 39 -6.20 16.52 5.68
CA VAL A 39 -5.56 15.32 6.23
C VAL A 39 -4.09 15.60 6.50
N THR A 40 -3.61 15.26 7.71
CA THR A 40 -2.20 15.32 8.08
C THR A 40 -1.52 13.96 7.95
N ALA A 41 -0.20 13.93 7.87
CA ALA A 41 0.58 12.69 7.87
C ALA A 41 0.32 11.84 9.13
N GLU A 42 0.15 12.47 10.29
CA GLU A 42 -0.21 11.79 11.53
C GLU A 42 -1.58 11.12 11.43
N ARG A 43 -2.56 11.80 10.82
CA ARG A 43 -3.90 11.24 10.59
C ARG A 43 -3.83 10.04 9.64
N ILE A 44 -3.01 10.11 8.58
CA ILE A 44 -2.78 8.97 7.67
C ILE A 44 -2.14 7.81 8.40
N ARG A 45 -1.11 8.04 9.23
CA ARG A 45 -0.46 6.97 10.01
C ARG A 45 -1.45 6.23 10.92
N ALA A 46 -2.42 6.94 11.47
CA ALA A 46 -3.48 6.33 12.30
C ALA A 46 -4.43 5.40 11.51
N GLU A 47 -4.45 5.51 10.19
CA GLU A 47 -5.25 4.67 9.30
C GLU A 47 -4.47 3.46 8.74
N PHE A 48 -3.15 3.41 8.89
CA PHE A 48 -2.33 2.32 8.38
C PHE A 48 -2.83 0.95 8.86
N GLY A 49 -2.85 -0.03 7.96
CA GLY A 49 -3.30 -1.40 8.23
C GLY A 49 -4.81 -1.60 8.20
N LYS A 50 -5.61 -0.55 8.13
CA LYS A 50 -7.08 -0.69 8.01
C LYS A 50 -7.49 -1.01 6.56
N PRO A 51 -8.58 -1.75 6.38
CA PRO A 51 -9.19 -1.90 5.05
C PRO A 51 -9.66 -0.56 4.50
N ILE A 52 -9.56 -0.37 3.17
CA ILE A 52 -9.86 0.91 2.51
C ILE A 52 -11.25 1.47 2.85
N GLY A 53 -12.27 0.61 2.95
CA GLY A 53 -13.61 1.03 3.33
C GLY A 53 -13.69 1.60 4.75
N LYS A 54 -12.91 1.04 5.68
CA LYS A 54 -12.83 1.55 7.07
C LYS A 54 -12.09 2.88 7.15
N ILE A 55 -11.13 3.11 6.26
CA ILE A 55 -10.46 4.41 6.14
C ILE A 55 -11.46 5.45 5.64
N GLY A 56 -12.29 5.12 4.64
CA GLY A 56 -13.35 6.00 4.14
C GLY A 56 -14.35 6.40 5.22
N GLU A 57 -14.85 5.42 6.00
CA GLU A 57 -15.74 5.67 7.13
C GLU A 57 -15.09 6.59 8.20
N SER A 58 -13.80 6.39 8.44
CA SER A 58 -13.04 7.13 9.47
C SER A 58 -12.73 8.56 9.05
N LEU A 59 -12.39 8.78 7.76
CA LEU A 59 -11.99 10.09 7.26
C LEU A 59 -13.18 10.96 6.86
N PHE A 60 -14.27 10.36 6.37
CA PHE A 60 -15.42 11.06 5.79
C PHE A 60 -16.75 10.69 6.47
N PRO A 61 -16.85 10.75 7.82
CA PRO A 61 -18.05 10.29 8.54
C PRO A 61 -19.28 11.11 8.21
N GLU A 62 -19.12 12.32 7.65
CA GLU A 62 -20.20 13.21 7.23
C GLU A 62 -20.85 12.84 5.89
N LEU A 63 -20.17 11.99 5.10
CA LEU A 63 -20.65 11.60 3.78
C LEU A 63 -21.50 10.33 3.82
N ALA A 64 -22.38 10.16 2.82
CA ALA A 64 -23.09 8.90 2.61
C ALA A 64 -22.12 7.74 2.29
N PRO A 65 -22.46 6.49 2.61
CA PRO A 65 -21.56 5.34 2.40
C PRO A 65 -21.03 5.20 0.97
N GLU A 66 -21.85 5.50 -0.03
CA GLU A 66 -21.46 5.45 -1.44
C GLU A 66 -20.42 6.53 -1.77
N ASP A 67 -20.62 7.75 -1.24
CA ASP A 67 -19.69 8.87 -1.41
C ASP A 67 -18.37 8.63 -0.68
N GLN A 68 -18.42 8.06 0.53
CA GLN A 68 -17.23 7.65 1.29
C GLN A 68 -16.38 6.68 0.47
N LYS A 69 -17.01 5.66 -0.12
CA LYS A 69 -16.35 4.65 -0.94
C LYS A 69 -15.70 5.27 -2.18
N GLU A 70 -16.46 6.07 -2.91
CA GLU A 70 -15.96 6.72 -4.14
C GLU A 70 -14.77 7.64 -3.84
N LEU A 71 -14.90 8.48 -2.82
CA LEU A 71 -13.86 9.45 -2.47
C LEU A 71 -12.58 8.77 -1.96
N ILE A 72 -12.70 7.75 -1.10
CA ILE A 72 -11.52 7.06 -0.59
C ILE A 72 -10.80 6.24 -1.66
N GLU A 73 -11.54 5.64 -2.60
CA GLU A 73 -10.94 4.97 -3.74
C GLU A 73 -10.21 5.95 -4.67
N ALA A 74 -10.77 7.14 -4.88
CA ALA A 74 -10.11 8.20 -5.63
C ALA A 74 -8.83 8.68 -4.93
N CYS A 75 -8.87 8.88 -3.61
CA CYS A 75 -7.69 9.21 -2.80
C CYS A 75 -6.61 8.12 -2.92
N SER A 76 -7.00 6.85 -2.84
CA SER A 76 -6.07 5.73 -2.94
C SER A 76 -5.41 5.65 -4.32
N ARG A 77 -6.15 5.81 -5.40
CA ARG A 77 -5.58 5.84 -6.76
C ARG A 77 -4.61 7.01 -6.96
N ASN A 78 -4.95 8.18 -6.43
CA ASN A 78 -4.06 9.34 -6.50
C ASN A 78 -2.80 9.16 -5.64
N ASN A 79 -2.94 8.49 -4.50
CA ASN A 79 -1.81 8.11 -3.67
C ASN A 79 -0.78 7.28 -4.43
N ASP A 80 -1.21 6.27 -5.18
CA ASP A 80 -0.30 5.43 -5.96
C ASP A 80 0.48 6.25 -6.99
N ILE A 81 -0.17 7.24 -7.62
CA ILE A 81 0.48 8.17 -8.56
C ILE A 81 1.53 9.03 -7.83
N PHE A 82 1.19 9.59 -6.67
CA PHE A 82 2.09 10.43 -5.89
C PHE A 82 3.30 9.62 -5.40
N VAL A 83 3.09 8.42 -4.86
CA VAL A 83 4.16 7.54 -4.39
C VAL A 83 5.07 7.09 -5.55
N ALA A 84 4.51 6.80 -6.72
CA ALA A 84 5.28 6.43 -7.90
C ALA A 84 6.21 7.54 -8.39
N ASN A 85 5.75 8.80 -8.32
CA ASN A 85 6.49 9.96 -8.81
C ASN A 85 7.42 10.59 -7.76
N ASP A 86 7.22 10.30 -6.47
CA ASP A 86 8.06 10.83 -5.40
C ASP A 86 9.45 10.19 -5.42
N GLN A 87 10.49 11.00 -5.26
CA GLN A 87 11.89 10.55 -5.30
C GLN A 87 12.50 10.35 -3.92
N THR A 88 11.75 10.60 -2.85
CA THR A 88 12.25 10.42 -1.48
C THR A 88 12.34 8.94 -1.12
N ASP A 89 13.31 8.60 -0.29
CA ASP A 89 13.38 7.27 0.30
C ASP A 89 12.49 7.23 1.55
N VAL A 90 11.41 6.48 1.44
CA VAL A 90 10.43 6.32 2.53
C VAL A 90 10.50 4.95 3.22
N LEU A 91 11.52 4.13 2.90
CA LEU A 91 11.78 2.91 3.65
C LEU A 91 12.18 3.23 5.10
N TYR A 92 11.73 2.39 6.02
CA TYR A 92 12.34 2.42 7.34
C TYR A 92 13.82 1.99 7.27
N PRO A 93 14.68 2.54 8.14
CA PRO A 93 16.11 2.23 8.12
C PRO A 93 16.39 0.73 8.19
N GLY A 94 17.23 0.24 7.26
CA GLY A 94 17.67 -1.17 7.21
C GLY A 94 16.68 -2.16 6.60
N VAL A 95 15.49 -1.74 6.18
CA VAL A 95 14.46 -2.64 5.61
C VAL A 95 14.97 -3.34 4.37
N LYS A 96 15.51 -2.63 3.40
CA LYS A 96 15.98 -3.23 2.14
C LYS A 96 17.07 -4.29 2.39
N ASP A 97 18.07 -3.97 3.17
CA ASP A 97 19.16 -4.89 3.48
C ASP A 97 18.66 -6.10 4.26
N THR A 98 17.72 -5.90 5.18
CA THR A 98 17.11 -6.98 5.97
C THR A 98 16.33 -7.94 5.08
N LEU A 99 15.48 -7.44 4.17
CA LEU A 99 14.73 -8.28 3.23
C LEU A 99 15.67 -9.08 2.32
N ILE A 100 16.71 -8.43 1.78
CA ILE A 100 17.71 -9.10 0.93
C ILE A 100 18.44 -10.21 1.71
N ARG A 101 18.84 -9.96 2.96
CA ARG A 101 19.51 -10.96 3.80
C ARG A 101 18.60 -12.13 4.15
N LEU A 102 17.37 -11.85 4.59
CA LEU A 102 16.37 -12.88 4.93
C LEU A 102 16.02 -13.74 3.71
N SER A 103 15.94 -13.16 2.52
CA SER A 103 15.59 -13.89 1.30
C SER A 103 16.55 -15.01 0.95
N ARG A 104 17.77 -15.01 1.49
CA ARG A 104 18.78 -16.07 1.26
C ARG A 104 18.40 -17.40 1.92
N SER A 105 17.76 -17.34 3.07
CA SER A 105 17.42 -18.52 3.90
C SER A 105 15.92 -18.71 4.12
N CYS A 106 15.11 -17.68 3.88
CA CYS A 106 13.68 -17.68 4.17
C CYS A 106 12.87 -17.30 2.93
N ASN A 107 11.60 -17.70 2.90
CA ASN A 107 10.62 -17.15 1.96
C ASN A 107 10.01 -15.89 2.57
N ILE A 108 9.92 -14.83 1.77
CA ILE A 108 9.34 -13.56 2.20
C ILE A 108 8.04 -13.33 1.44
N TYR A 109 7.02 -12.93 2.18
CA TYR A 109 5.69 -12.59 1.67
C TYR A 109 5.31 -11.21 2.18
N ILE A 110 4.53 -10.48 1.38
CA ILE A 110 3.91 -9.22 1.80
C ILE A 110 2.40 -9.40 1.76
N VAL A 111 1.70 -8.98 2.82
CA VAL A 111 0.24 -8.93 2.87
C VAL A 111 -0.18 -7.54 3.33
N SER A 112 -1.00 -6.87 2.54
CA SER A 112 -1.45 -5.51 2.82
C SER A 112 -2.95 -5.35 2.52
N ASN A 113 -3.63 -4.50 3.27
CA ASN A 113 -5.02 -4.11 3.03
C ASN A 113 -5.18 -2.99 1.97
N CYS A 114 -4.19 -2.84 1.10
CA CYS A 114 -4.18 -1.88 0.00
C CYS A 114 -4.99 -2.37 -1.21
N LEU A 115 -5.20 -1.47 -2.17
CA LEU A 115 -5.73 -1.83 -3.48
C LEU A 115 -4.67 -2.53 -4.35
N SER A 116 -5.13 -3.15 -5.43
CA SER A 116 -4.26 -3.81 -6.42
C SER A 116 -3.27 -2.80 -7.02
N GLY A 117 -2.01 -3.21 -7.17
CA GLY A 117 -0.94 -2.41 -7.74
C GLY A 117 0.01 -1.77 -6.73
N TYR A 118 -0.42 -1.56 -5.49
CA TYR A 118 0.35 -0.82 -4.49
C TYR A 118 1.55 -1.63 -3.94
N VAL A 119 1.38 -2.93 -3.72
CA VAL A 119 2.51 -3.80 -3.32
C VAL A 119 3.51 -3.92 -4.46
N GLU A 120 3.02 -4.05 -5.68
CA GLU A 120 3.85 -4.08 -6.89
C GLU A 120 4.67 -2.79 -7.03
N LEU A 121 4.04 -1.63 -6.80
CA LEU A 121 4.72 -0.33 -6.78
C LEU A 121 5.86 -0.27 -5.76
N PHE A 122 5.63 -0.78 -4.54
CA PHE A 122 6.68 -0.89 -3.53
C PHE A 122 7.86 -1.74 -4.02
N MET A 123 7.58 -2.92 -4.55
CA MET A 123 8.62 -3.84 -5.01
C MET A 123 9.41 -3.25 -6.17
N GLU A 124 8.75 -2.64 -7.14
CA GLU A 124 9.37 -2.00 -8.30
C GLU A 124 10.23 -0.81 -7.89
N LYS A 125 9.70 0.10 -7.07
CA LYS A 125 10.40 1.30 -6.58
C LYS A 125 11.75 0.97 -5.93
N TYR A 126 11.84 -0.15 -5.22
CA TYR A 126 13.04 -0.54 -4.48
C TYR A 126 13.81 -1.71 -5.09
N GLY A 127 13.36 -2.28 -6.22
CA GLY A 127 13.99 -3.41 -6.90
C GLY A 127 13.96 -4.68 -6.04
N LEU A 128 12.84 -4.96 -5.38
CA LEU A 128 12.67 -6.05 -4.42
C LEU A 128 11.95 -7.28 -4.98
N ASP A 129 11.47 -7.24 -6.22
CA ASP A 129 10.67 -8.31 -6.86
C ASP A 129 11.29 -9.70 -6.71
N LYS A 130 12.59 -9.81 -6.94
CA LYS A 130 13.31 -11.09 -6.88
C LYS A 130 13.52 -11.64 -5.47
N TYR A 131 13.25 -10.83 -4.43
CA TYR A 131 13.44 -11.22 -3.03
C TYR A 131 12.13 -11.58 -2.35
N ILE A 132 11.00 -11.12 -2.88
CA ILE A 132 9.65 -11.38 -2.37
C ILE A 132 9.08 -12.57 -3.15
N ARG A 133 8.69 -13.63 -2.44
CA ARG A 133 8.17 -14.85 -3.09
C ARG A 133 6.77 -14.70 -3.62
N ASP A 134 5.91 -14.03 -2.86
CA ASP A 134 4.52 -13.75 -3.25
C ASP A 134 3.95 -12.66 -2.34
N PHE A 135 2.82 -12.10 -2.73
CA PHE A 135 2.15 -11.05 -1.98
C PHE A 135 0.64 -11.15 -2.10
N GLY A 136 -0.07 -10.59 -1.12
CA GLY A 136 -1.52 -10.49 -1.10
C GLY A 136 -1.98 -9.06 -0.82
N HIS A 137 -3.09 -8.68 -1.44
CA HIS A 137 -3.77 -7.41 -1.20
C HIS A 137 -5.29 -7.60 -1.21
N LEU A 138 -6.03 -6.59 -0.77
CA LEU A 138 -7.49 -6.62 -0.79
C LEU A 138 -7.99 -6.82 -2.23
N GLY A 139 -8.89 -7.80 -2.43
CA GLY A 139 -9.44 -8.15 -3.75
C GLY A 139 -8.62 -9.16 -4.56
N ARG A 140 -7.46 -9.61 -4.08
CA ARG A 140 -6.75 -10.73 -4.70
C ARG A 140 -7.43 -12.03 -4.26
N THR A 141 -8.23 -12.61 -5.14
CA THR A 141 -8.82 -13.94 -4.94
C THR A 141 -7.83 -15.05 -5.36
N GLU A 142 -8.00 -16.26 -4.81
CA GLU A 142 -7.10 -17.42 -5.06
C GLU A 142 -6.91 -17.82 -6.53
N ASN A 143 -7.73 -17.30 -7.44
CA ASN A 143 -7.70 -17.63 -8.87
C ASN A 143 -6.59 -16.94 -9.69
N SER A 144 -5.74 -16.12 -9.07
CA SER A 144 -4.62 -15.46 -9.78
C SER A 144 -3.35 -16.32 -9.86
N LYS A 145 -3.38 -17.56 -9.36
CA LYS A 145 -2.22 -18.48 -9.39
C LYS A 145 -1.89 -19.07 -10.76
N ASP A 146 -2.75 -18.91 -11.77
CA ASP A 146 -2.63 -19.62 -13.05
C ASP A 146 -2.02 -18.84 -14.22
N LYS A 147 -1.54 -17.59 -14.03
CA LYS A 147 -1.00 -16.81 -15.16
C LYS A 147 0.51 -16.88 -15.36
N ASN A 148 1.26 -17.57 -14.52
CA ASN A 148 2.73 -17.70 -14.66
C ASN A 148 3.20 -19.11 -15.06
N LYS A 149 2.34 -19.94 -15.69
CA LYS A 149 2.73 -21.24 -16.28
C LYS A 149 2.37 -21.32 -17.76
N SER A 150 2.80 -20.36 -18.53
CA SER A 150 2.84 -20.50 -19.99
C SER A 150 3.97 -19.66 -20.56
N GLY A 151 5.14 -20.25 -20.60
CA GLY A 151 6.37 -19.68 -21.14
C GLY A 151 7.45 -20.75 -21.16
N GLU A 152 7.23 -21.86 -21.88
CA GLU A 152 8.27 -22.63 -22.54
C GLU A 152 8.47 -22.10 -23.93
#